data_e2244c784670eb4a5797dcfcbd636a7e
#
_entry.id   e2244c784670eb4a5797dcfcbd636a7e
#
_cell.length_a   1.000
_cell.length_b   1.000
_cell.length_c   1.000
_cell.angle_alpha   90.00
_cell.angle_beta   90.00
_cell.angle_gamma   90.00
#
_symmetry.space_group_name_H-M   'P 1'
#
loop_
_entity.id
_entity.type
_entity.pdbx_description
1 polymer ?
#
loop_
_entity_poly.entity_id
_entity_poly.type
_entity_poly.pdbx_seq_one_letter_code
_entity_poly.pdbx_strand_id
1 'polypeptide(L)'
;MKKKHVFIVISMLIAMVVAMCACNQTKDFAGYSESMNNSMGSVKNLTSVLSVYDGEVLVYEYQRNMMIDGDKATIETTEKKLNANFKLDSSTSTENKSNVDKSKLLPLSLTESSAQNLKLRSDGFSCEIPAEDLASVLKLGSYEIAQTASLDCVFSGDKLSSINCAFKLTDGKDVKLTYTYNY
;
A
#
# COMPACT_ATOMS: atom_id res chain seq x y z
N MET A 1 -19.15 -17.84 -51.27
CA MET A 1 -17.95 -17.41 -50.48
C MET A 1 -18.26 -16.39 -49.35
N LYS A 2 -19.35 -15.60 -49.39
CA LYS A 2 -19.61 -14.53 -48.38
C LYS A 2 -19.98 -15.02 -46.95
N LYS A 3 -20.57 -16.22 -46.76
CA LYS A 3 -20.98 -16.72 -45.45
C LYS A 3 -19.82 -17.14 -44.54
N LYS A 4 -18.68 -17.60 -45.06
CA LYS A 4 -17.52 -18.03 -44.25
C LYS A 4 -16.78 -16.85 -43.60
N HIS A 5 -16.72 -15.70 -44.23
CA HIS A 5 -16.07 -14.52 -43.66
C HIS A 5 -16.87 -13.88 -42.53
N VAL A 6 -18.21 -13.96 -42.56
CA VAL A 6 -19.06 -13.45 -41.48
C VAL A 6 -18.90 -14.27 -40.22
N PHE A 7 -18.77 -15.60 -40.30
CA PHE A 7 -18.55 -16.46 -39.15
C PHE A 7 -17.19 -16.21 -38.49
N ILE A 8 -16.12 -15.96 -39.26
CA ILE A 8 -14.78 -15.67 -38.73
C ILE A 8 -14.77 -14.32 -37.99
N VAL A 9 -15.43 -13.30 -38.52
CA VAL A 9 -15.52 -11.97 -37.88
C VAL A 9 -16.33 -12.03 -36.60
N ILE A 10 -17.43 -12.77 -36.55
CA ILE A 10 -18.27 -12.94 -35.37
C ILE A 10 -17.48 -13.72 -34.30
N SER A 11 -16.73 -14.78 -34.65
CA SER A 11 -15.93 -15.54 -33.69
C SER A 11 -14.77 -14.71 -33.14
N MET A 12 -14.12 -13.86 -33.94
CA MET A 12 -13.10 -12.91 -33.44
C MET A 12 -13.69 -11.83 -32.50
N LEU A 13 -14.89 -11.31 -32.82
CA LEU A 13 -15.55 -10.33 -31.94
C LEU A 13 -15.94 -10.94 -30.60
N ILE A 14 -16.45 -12.17 -30.60
CA ILE A 14 -16.81 -12.90 -29.38
C ILE A 14 -15.55 -13.19 -28.56
N ALA A 15 -14.44 -13.62 -29.19
CA ALA A 15 -13.17 -13.85 -28.50
C ALA A 15 -12.60 -12.55 -27.89
N MET A 16 -12.74 -11.41 -28.58
CA MET A 16 -12.30 -10.10 -28.08
C MET A 16 -13.16 -9.62 -26.91
N VAL A 17 -14.47 -9.84 -26.93
CA VAL A 17 -15.38 -9.50 -25.81
C VAL A 17 -15.12 -10.39 -24.61
N VAL A 18 -14.88 -11.69 -24.80
CA VAL A 18 -14.53 -12.61 -23.70
C VAL A 18 -13.16 -12.24 -23.10
N ALA A 19 -12.17 -11.85 -23.92
CA ALA A 19 -10.87 -11.39 -23.43
C ALA A 19 -10.97 -10.07 -22.64
N MET A 20 -11.86 -9.14 -23.04
CA MET A 20 -12.11 -7.91 -22.28
C MET A 20 -12.89 -8.15 -20.97
N CYS A 21 -13.78 -9.13 -20.96
CA CYS A 21 -14.48 -9.52 -19.71
C CYS A 21 -13.56 -10.26 -18.73
N ALA A 22 -12.55 -11.00 -19.21
CA ALA A 22 -11.59 -11.70 -18.35
C ALA A 22 -10.61 -10.75 -17.65
N CYS A 23 -10.43 -9.51 -18.15
CA CYS A 23 -9.54 -8.52 -17.55
C CYS A 23 -10.12 -7.74 -16.37
N ASN A 24 -11.39 -7.96 -15.98
CA ASN A 24 -12.07 -7.18 -14.95
C ASN A 24 -12.68 -8.05 -13.83
N GLN A 25 -12.17 -9.25 -13.60
CA GLN A 25 -12.60 -10.02 -12.42
C GLN A 25 -11.98 -9.41 -11.16
N THR A 26 -12.84 -8.88 -10.30
CA THR A 26 -12.46 -8.50 -8.94
C THR A 26 -11.96 -9.75 -8.22
N LYS A 27 -10.72 -9.73 -7.72
CA LYS A 27 -10.18 -10.80 -6.89
C LYS A 27 -10.94 -10.86 -5.57
N ASP A 28 -11.01 -12.03 -4.98
CA ASP A 28 -11.37 -12.15 -3.57
C ASP A 28 -10.23 -11.65 -2.67
N PHE A 29 -10.48 -11.56 -1.37
CA PHE A 29 -9.47 -11.10 -0.42
C PHE A 29 -8.23 -12.00 -0.38
N ALA A 30 -8.41 -13.33 -0.50
CA ALA A 30 -7.32 -14.29 -0.52
C ALA A 30 -6.41 -14.06 -1.75
N GLY A 31 -7.00 -13.82 -2.93
CA GLY A 31 -6.27 -13.50 -4.15
C GLY A 31 -5.47 -12.20 -4.07
N TYR A 32 -6.01 -11.16 -3.40
CA TYR A 32 -5.24 -9.93 -3.12
C TYR A 32 -4.12 -10.17 -2.10
N SER A 33 -4.35 -10.95 -1.05
CA SER A 33 -3.34 -11.29 -0.05
C SER A 33 -2.17 -12.07 -0.68
N GLU A 34 -2.47 -13.03 -1.56
CA GLU A 34 -1.45 -13.76 -2.31
C GLU A 34 -0.67 -12.81 -3.23
N SER A 35 -1.35 -11.95 -3.97
CA SER A 35 -0.73 -10.95 -4.85
C SER A 35 0.19 -9.98 -4.10
N MET A 36 -0.19 -9.53 -2.89
CA MET A 36 0.67 -8.71 -2.03
C MET A 36 1.98 -9.44 -1.71
N ASN A 37 1.91 -10.67 -1.25
CA ASN A 37 3.09 -11.44 -0.87
C ASN A 37 3.99 -11.73 -2.09
N ASN A 38 3.42 -12.15 -3.20
CA ASN A 38 4.15 -12.50 -4.42
C ASN A 38 4.86 -11.30 -5.06
N SER A 39 4.30 -10.10 -4.92
CA SER A 39 4.93 -8.89 -5.48
C SER A 39 6.20 -8.46 -4.76
N MET A 40 6.38 -8.79 -3.47
CA MET A 40 7.53 -8.32 -2.67
C MET A 40 8.87 -8.75 -3.24
N GLY A 41 8.98 -9.95 -3.81
CA GLY A 41 10.22 -10.46 -4.41
C GLY A 41 10.79 -9.60 -5.54
N SER A 42 9.93 -8.85 -6.25
CA SER A 42 10.30 -8.03 -7.42
C SER A 42 10.38 -6.52 -7.15
N VAL A 43 10.19 -6.09 -5.90
CA VAL A 43 10.29 -4.67 -5.52
C VAL A 43 11.72 -4.16 -5.72
N LYS A 44 11.85 -3.02 -6.40
CA LYS A 44 13.11 -2.28 -6.59
C LYS A 44 13.17 -1.00 -5.78
N ASN A 45 12.02 -0.38 -5.52
CA ASN A 45 11.95 0.81 -4.70
C ASN A 45 10.70 0.77 -3.81
N LEU A 46 10.90 1.09 -2.54
CA LEU A 46 9.84 1.25 -1.54
C LEU A 46 9.97 2.61 -0.88
N THR A 47 8.95 3.44 -1.04
CA THR A 47 8.81 4.70 -0.31
C THR A 47 7.75 4.53 0.76
N SER A 48 8.06 4.90 2.00
CA SER A 48 7.09 5.02 3.09
C SER A 48 7.08 6.43 3.64
N VAL A 49 5.89 6.97 3.87
CA VAL A 49 5.68 8.31 4.45
C VAL A 49 4.67 8.19 5.58
N LEU A 50 5.07 8.60 6.77
CA LEU A 50 4.19 8.79 7.91
C LEU A 50 4.10 10.27 8.19
N SER A 51 2.89 10.83 8.16
CA SER A 51 2.61 12.25 8.41
C SER A 51 1.63 12.39 9.56
N VAL A 52 1.93 13.29 10.51
CA VAL A 52 1.09 13.58 11.67
C VAL A 52 0.64 15.03 11.57
N TYR A 53 -0.66 15.25 11.72
CA TYR A 53 -1.29 16.56 11.63
C TYR A 53 -1.99 16.92 12.94
N ASP A 54 -1.87 18.18 13.34
CA ASP A 54 -2.68 18.81 14.38
C ASP A 54 -3.66 19.76 13.67
N GLY A 55 -4.91 19.31 13.51
CA GLY A 55 -5.84 19.92 12.56
C GLY A 55 -5.32 19.85 11.12
N GLU A 56 -5.11 21.03 10.50
CA GLU A 56 -4.56 21.12 9.13
C GLU A 56 -3.03 21.31 9.10
N VAL A 57 -2.38 21.42 10.27
CA VAL A 57 -0.95 21.72 10.38
C VAL A 57 -0.16 20.42 10.42
N LEU A 58 0.80 20.23 9.51
CA LEU A 58 1.77 19.16 9.57
C LEU A 58 2.73 19.41 10.73
N VAL A 59 2.72 18.54 11.75
CA VAL A 59 3.60 18.66 12.94
C VAL A 59 4.78 17.70 12.91
N TYR A 60 4.64 16.60 12.18
CA TYR A 60 5.70 15.60 12.02
C TYR A 60 5.55 14.86 10.69
N GLU A 61 6.68 14.60 10.02
CA GLU A 61 6.75 13.72 8.86
C GLU A 61 8.00 12.87 8.92
N TYR A 62 7.86 11.58 8.68
CA TYR A 62 8.95 10.63 8.54
C TYR A 62 8.83 9.95 7.19
N GLN A 63 9.78 10.22 6.31
CA GLN A 63 9.86 9.60 4.98
C GLN A 63 11.06 8.67 4.92
N ARG A 64 10.86 7.50 4.34
CA ARG A 64 11.92 6.53 4.09
C ARG A 64 11.83 6.05 2.66
N ASN A 65 12.91 6.25 1.91
CA ASN A 65 13.09 5.75 0.56
C ASN A 65 14.11 4.60 0.59
N MET A 66 13.70 3.42 0.15
CA MET A 66 14.56 2.25 0.07
C MET A 66 14.73 1.86 -1.39
N MET A 67 15.94 1.99 -1.92
CA MET A 67 16.34 1.51 -3.24
C MET A 67 17.01 0.14 -3.08
N ILE A 68 16.51 -0.88 -3.79
CA ILE A 68 16.89 -2.29 -3.63
C ILE A 68 17.57 -2.77 -4.91
N ASP A 69 18.78 -3.28 -4.77
CA ASP A 69 19.56 -3.91 -5.83
C ASP A 69 20.06 -5.29 -5.36
N GLY A 70 19.46 -6.35 -5.90
CA GLY A 70 19.71 -7.72 -5.46
C GLY A 70 19.31 -7.94 -4.00
N ASP A 71 20.31 -8.22 -3.17
CA ASP A 71 20.22 -8.40 -1.71
C ASP A 71 20.67 -7.16 -0.90
N LYS A 72 20.98 -6.06 -1.60
CA LYS A 72 21.41 -4.81 -1.00
C LYS A 72 20.34 -3.75 -1.08
N ALA A 73 20.36 -2.81 -0.15
CA ALA A 73 19.53 -1.62 -0.22
C ALA A 73 20.27 -0.38 0.28
N THR A 74 19.99 0.74 -0.39
CA THR A 74 20.28 2.07 0.11
C THR A 74 19.00 2.67 0.64
N ILE A 75 19.03 3.12 1.89
CA ILE A 75 17.89 3.68 2.60
C ILE A 75 18.18 5.13 2.92
N GLU A 76 17.39 6.02 2.35
CA GLU A 76 17.40 7.44 2.69
C GLU A 76 16.20 7.73 3.58
N THR A 77 16.46 8.34 4.73
CA THR A 77 15.44 8.71 5.72
C THR A 77 15.44 10.22 5.89
N THR A 78 14.28 10.85 5.75
CA THR A 78 14.08 12.26 6.02
C THR A 78 13.05 12.41 7.14
N GLU A 79 13.41 13.11 8.20
CA GLU A 79 12.53 13.44 9.31
C GLU A 79 12.29 14.94 9.33
N LYS A 80 11.01 15.36 9.46
CA LYS A 80 10.61 16.75 9.61
C LYS A 80 9.80 16.92 10.89
N LYS A 81 10.14 17.92 11.69
CA LYS A 81 9.46 18.26 12.94
C LYS A 81 9.13 19.74 13.00
N LEU A 82 7.92 20.06 13.43
CA LEU A 82 7.52 21.45 13.68
C LEU A 82 8.28 21.95 14.92
N ASN A 83 9.00 23.06 14.77
CA ASN A 83 9.71 23.69 15.87
C ASN A 83 8.85 24.77 16.58
N ALA A 84 9.38 25.35 17.67
CA ALA A 84 8.69 26.38 18.45
C ALA A 84 8.40 27.67 17.66
N ASN A 85 9.03 27.88 16.50
CA ASN A 85 8.80 29.03 15.63
C ASN A 85 7.82 28.70 14.48
N PHE A 86 7.06 27.59 14.57
CA PHE A 86 6.16 27.09 13.55
C PHE A 86 6.79 26.85 12.19
N LYS A 87 8.08 26.43 12.16
CA LYS A 87 8.81 26.01 10.97
C LYS A 87 9.12 24.52 11.05
N LEU A 88 9.09 23.83 9.93
CA LEU A 88 9.50 22.44 9.82
C LEU A 88 11.03 22.37 9.72
N ASP A 89 11.68 21.88 10.76
CA ASP A 89 13.10 21.49 10.73
C ASP A 89 13.19 20.12 10.04
N SER A 90 14.18 19.95 9.17
CA SER A 90 14.40 18.73 8.41
C SER A 90 15.79 18.16 8.67
N SER A 91 15.88 16.85 8.86
CA SER A 91 17.13 16.09 8.91
C SER A 91 17.05 14.92 7.95
N THR A 92 18.17 14.61 7.29
CA THR A 92 18.26 13.47 6.36
C THR A 92 19.46 12.61 6.74
N SER A 93 19.28 11.29 6.67
CA SER A 93 20.34 10.30 6.87
C SER A 93 20.27 9.23 5.79
N THR A 94 21.42 8.62 5.49
CA THR A 94 21.52 7.51 4.53
C THR A 94 22.17 6.31 5.19
N GLU A 95 21.59 5.13 4.99
CA GLU A 95 22.07 3.85 5.48
C GLU A 95 22.16 2.86 4.31
N ASN A 96 23.23 2.04 4.28
CA ASN A 96 23.36 0.92 3.37
C ASN A 96 23.16 -0.39 4.13
N LYS A 97 22.31 -1.25 3.61
CA LYS A 97 22.03 -2.59 4.15
C LYS A 97 22.41 -3.67 3.15
N SER A 98 22.94 -4.77 3.65
CA SER A 98 23.11 -6.03 2.92
C SER A 98 22.17 -7.10 3.49
N ASN A 99 21.94 -8.15 2.71
CA ASN A 99 21.03 -9.26 3.06
C ASN A 99 19.59 -8.78 3.33
N VAL A 100 19.05 -7.98 2.42
CA VAL A 100 17.68 -7.48 2.52
C VAL A 100 16.70 -8.62 2.30
N ASP A 101 15.95 -8.94 3.34
CA ASP A 101 14.85 -9.90 3.27
C ASP A 101 13.61 -9.23 2.65
N LYS A 102 13.40 -9.49 1.37
CA LYS A 102 12.28 -8.90 0.62
C LYS A 102 10.90 -9.32 1.15
N SER A 103 10.79 -10.46 1.82
CA SER A 103 9.52 -10.89 2.44
C SER A 103 9.07 -9.95 3.57
N LYS A 104 10.01 -9.18 4.15
CA LYS A 104 9.72 -8.19 5.20
C LYS A 104 9.40 -6.79 4.68
N LEU A 105 9.37 -6.59 3.36
CA LEU A 105 9.01 -5.29 2.76
C LEU A 105 7.52 -5.00 2.85
N LEU A 106 6.69 -6.03 3.07
CA LEU A 106 5.26 -5.85 3.34
C LEU A 106 5.06 -5.51 4.83
N PRO A 107 4.69 -4.27 5.17
CA PRO A 107 4.46 -3.86 6.55
C PRO A 107 3.10 -4.32 7.08
N LEU A 108 2.33 -5.05 6.28
CA LEU A 108 0.95 -5.39 6.53
C LEU A 108 0.80 -6.88 6.87
N SER A 109 0.13 -7.17 7.99
CA SER A 109 -0.27 -8.52 8.40
C SER A 109 -1.78 -8.57 8.55
N LEU A 110 -2.50 -8.39 7.43
CA LEU A 110 -3.95 -8.32 7.40
C LEU A 110 -4.55 -9.71 7.22
N THR A 111 -5.55 -10.03 8.02
CA THR A 111 -6.39 -11.22 7.88
C THR A 111 -7.83 -10.79 7.57
N GLU A 112 -8.64 -11.68 7.03
CA GLU A 112 -10.04 -11.38 6.76
C GLU A 112 -10.81 -11.02 8.05
N SER A 113 -10.43 -11.61 9.17
CA SER A 113 -11.05 -11.32 10.48
C SER A 113 -10.69 -9.94 11.04
N SER A 114 -9.54 -9.37 10.68
CA SER A 114 -9.13 -8.02 11.09
C SER A 114 -9.59 -6.92 10.10
N ALA A 115 -10.12 -7.30 8.93
CA ALA A 115 -10.60 -6.40 7.90
C ALA A 115 -12.12 -6.21 8.03
N GLN A 116 -12.55 -5.18 8.77
CA GLN A 116 -13.97 -4.83 8.85
C GLN A 116 -14.41 -4.02 7.62
N ASN A 117 -15.70 -4.07 7.28
CA ASN A 117 -16.28 -3.31 6.17
C ASN A 117 -15.50 -3.45 4.84
N LEU A 118 -14.99 -4.65 4.56
CA LEU A 118 -14.18 -4.96 3.39
C LEU A 118 -14.94 -4.66 2.09
N LYS A 119 -14.34 -3.85 1.22
CA LYS A 119 -14.85 -3.50 -0.11
C LYS A 119 -13.81 -3.90 -1.14
N LEU A 120 -14.15 -4.89 -1.97
CA LEU A 120 -13.31 -5.35 -3.08
C LEU A 120 -13.59 -4.51 -4.34
N ARG A 121 -12.52 -4.18 -5.07
CA ARG A 121 -12.55 -3.45 -6.35
C ARG A 121 -11.69 -4.18 -7.37
N SER A 122 -11.78 -3.82 -8.65
CA SER A 122 -10.94 -4.42 -9.71
C SER A 122 -9.46 -4.07 -9.58
N ASP A 123 -9.14 -2.98 -8.90
CA ASP A 123 -7.78 -2.44 -8.70
C ASP A 123 -7.30 -2.54 -7.25
N GLY A 124 -8.01 -3.27 -6.39
CA GLY A 124 -7.61 -3.41 -4.99
C GLY A 124 -8.76 -3.59 -4.03
N PHE A 125 -8.53 -3.20 -2.79
CA PHE A 125 -9.55 -3.26 -1.74
C PHE A 125 -9.37 -2.15 -0.71
N SER A 126 -10.45 -1.83 -0.01
CA SER A 126 -10.42 -0.99 1.19
C SER A 126 -11.13 -1.67 2.34
N CYS A 127 -10.71 -1.40 3.56
CA CYS A 127 -11.34 -1.91 4.77
C CYS A 127 -11.11 -0.96 5.94
N GLU A 128 -11.75 -1.27 7.05
CA GLU A 128 -11.52 -0.64 8.35
C GLU A 128 -10.81 -1.63 9.26
N ILE A 129 -9.88 -1.13 10.09
CA ILE A 129 -9.12 -1.90 11.06
C ILE A 129 -9.43 -1.36 12.45
N PRO A 130 -9.92 -2.18 13.39
CA PRO A 130 -10.13 -1.78 14.77
C PRO A 130 -8.86 -1.17 15.39
N ALA A 131 -9.03 -0.18 16.29
CA ALA A 131 -7.90 0.50 16.91
C ALA A 131 -6.95 -0.46 17.65
N GLU A 132 -7.52 -1.45 18.34
CA GLU A 132 -6.79 -2.49 19.06
C GLU A 132 -5.93 -3.40 18.18
N ASP A 133 -6.33 -3.59 16.93
CA ASP A 133 -5.62 -4.46 15.98
C ASP A 133 -4.59 -3.71 15.13
N LEU A 134 -4.71 -2.39 15.01
CA LEU A 134 -3.93 -1.60 14.03
C LEU A 134 -2.42 -1.73 14.24
N ALA A 135 -1.96 -1.69 15.49
CA ALA A 135 -0.53 -1.80 15.82
C ALA A 135 0.06 -3.13 15.34
N SER A 136 -0.69 -4.23 15.48
CA SER A 136 -0.27 -5.56 15.03
C SER A 136 -0.37 -5.71 13.50
N VAL A 137 -1.43 -5.19 12.90
CA VAL A 137 -1.69 -5.27 11.45
C VAL A 137 -0.63 -4.51 10.67
N LEU A 138 -0.26 -3.29 11.08
CA LEU A 138 0.74 -2.45 10.41
C LEU A 138 2.15 -2.57 10.98
N LYS A 139 2.38 -3.44 11.97
CA LYS A 139 3.67 -3.59 12.66
C LYS A 139 4.22 -2.25 13.15
N LEU A 140 3.32 -1.38 13.58
CA LEU A 140 3.66 -0.09 14.18
C LEU A 140 4.12 -0.31 15.63
N GLY A 141 4.94 0.62 16.12
CA GLY A 141 5.24 0.70 17.55
C GLY A 141 4.01 1.03 18.40
N SER A 142 4.23 1.35 19.66
CA SER A 142 3.16 1.69 20.59
C SER A 142 2.60 3.08 20.27
N TYR A 143 1.53 3.13 19.50
CA TYR A 143 0.71 4.32 19.31
C TYR A 143 -0.61 4.15 20.06
N GLU A 144 -1.04 5.20 20.76
CA GLU A 144 -2.36 5.26 21.37
C GLU A 144 -3.38 5.71 20.33
N ILE A 145 -4.10 4.76 19.76
CA ILE A 145 -5.03 4.96 18.64
C ILE A 145 -6.44 5.16 19.19
N ALA A 146 -7.10 6.25 18.78
CA ALA A 146 -8.39 6.65 19.35
C ALA A 146 -9.59 5.93 18.69
N GLN A 147 -9.46 5.53 17.43
CA GLN A 147 -10.60 5.02 16.66
C GLN A 147 -10.13 4.08 15.55
N THR A 148 -11.09 3.39 14.93
CA THR A 148 -10.90 2.56 13.75
C THR A 148 -10.13 3.30 12.65
N ALA A 149 -9.14 2.62 12.06
CA ALA A 149 -8.35 3.13 10.95
C ALA A 149 -8.99 2.76 9.61
N SER A 150 -8.86 3.63 8.61
CA SER A 150 -9.14 3.28 7.22
C SER A 150 -7.89 2.75 6.54
N LEU A 151 -8.01 1.65 5.81
CA LEU A 151 -6.95 1.07 4.99
C LEU A 151 -7.42 0.98 3.54
N ASP A 152 -6.54 1.34 2.61
CA ASP A 152 -6.75 1.21 1.17
C ASP A 152 -5.50 0.61 0.52
N CYS A 153 -5.67 -0.53 -0.19
CA CYS A 153 -4.62 -1.21 -0.93
C CYS A 153 -4.93 -1.14 -2.42
N VAL A 154 -4.01 -0.60 -3.21
CA VAL A 154 -4.14 -0.42 -4.65
C VAL A 154 -3.14 -1.30 -5.39
N PHE A 155 -3.58 -1.92 -6.48
CA PHE A 155 -2.78 -2.80 -7.33
C PHE A 155 -2.70 -2.26 -8.75
N SER A 156 -1.58 -2.53 -9.40
CA SER A 156 -1.38 -2.38 -10.84
C SER A 156 -1.19 -3.77 -11.44
N GLY A 157 -2.25 -4.33 -12.02
CA GLY A 157 -2.33 -5.75 -12.35
C GLY A 157 -2.25 -6.62 -11.09
N ASP A 158 -1.28 -7.54 -11.06
CA ASP A 158 -1.06 -8.44 -9.90
C ASP A 158 -0.07 -7.88 -8.88
N LYS A 159 0.45 -6.66 -9.09
CA LYS A 159 1.46 -6.06 -8.21
C LYS A 159 0.85 -5.00 -7.31
N LEU A 160 1.16 -5.09 -6.02
CA LEU A 160 0.77 -4.09 -5.04
C LEU A 160 1.44 -2.76 -5.38
N SER A 161 0.67 -1.72 -5.65
CA SER A 161 1.17 -0.38 -5.99
C SER A 161 1.30 0.51 -4.76
N SER A 162 0.27 0.54 -3.91
CA SER A 162 0.32 1.33 -2.68
C SER A 162 -0.54 0.76 -1.57
N ILE A 163 -0.18 1.11 -0.34
CA ILE A 163 -0.98 0.96 0.88
C ILE A 163 -1.14 2.35 1.47
N ASN A 164 -2.37 2.76 1.71
CA ASN A 164 -2.70 4.01 2.39
C ASN A 164 -3.48 3.68 3.64
N CYS A 165 -3.06 4.23 4.77
CA CYS A 165 -3.74 4.08 6.04
C CYS A 165 -3.92 5.44 6.70
N ALA A 166 -5.10 5.69 7.26
CA ALA A 166 -5.39 6.91 8.00
C ALA A 166 -6.08 6.57 9.32
N PHE A 167 -5.61 7.16 10.41
CA PHE A 167 -6.15 6.95 11.76
C PHE A 167 -5.94 8.19 12.63
N LYS A 168 -6.61 8.22 13.78
CA LYS A 168 -6.51 9.30 14.76
C LYS A 168 -5.90 8.81 16.05
N LEU A 169 -4.99 9.59 16.62
CA LEU A 169 -4.41 9.34 17.94
C LEU A 169 -5.34 9.83 19.07
N THR A 170 -5.13 9.34 20.28
CA THR A 170 -5.92 9.74 21.46
C THR A 170 -5.73 11.20 21.85
N ASP A 171 -4.61 11.83 21.46
CA ASP A 171 -4.37 13.27 21.62
C ASP A 171 -5.04 14.14 20.55
N GLY A 172 -5.85 13.54 19.66
CA GLY A 172 -6.63 14.21 18.65
C GLY A 172 -5.93 14.42 17.31
N LYS A 173 -4.65 14.08 17.18
CA LYS A 173 -3.90 14.24 15.94
C LYS A 173 -4.28 13.19 14.89
N ASP A 174 -4.31 13.62 13.64
CA ASP A 174 -4.53 12.76 12.49
C ASP A 174 -3.20 12.20 11.94
N VAL A 175 -3.16 10.89 11.68
CA VAL A 175 -2.01 10.22 11.09
C VAL A 175 -2.36 9.67 9.72
N LYS A 176 -1.47 9.91 8.76
CA LYS A 176 -1.53 9.30 7.43
C LYS A 176 -0.24 8.51 7.20
N LEU A 177 -0.37 7.26 6.79
CA LEU A 177 0.73 6.38 6.48
C LEU A 177 0.54 5.85 5.06
N THR A 178 1.54 6.08 4.21
CA THR A 178 1.53 5.63 2.82
C THR A 178 2.77 4.81 2.53
N TYR A 179 2.58 3.68 1.87
CA TYR A 179 3.65 2.90 1.25
C TYR A 179 3.44 2.88 -0.26
N THR A 180 4.50 3.12 -1.03
CA THR A 180 4.47 3.07 -2.50
C THR A 180 5.56 2.11 -2.99
N TYR A 181 5.17 1.19 -3.86
CA TYR A 181 6.03 0.13 -4.39
C TYR A 181 6.30 0.36 -5.87
N ASN A 182 7.59 0.28 -6.28
CA ASN A 182 8.02 0.30 -7.66
C ASN A 182 8.83 -0.97 -7.99
N TYR A 183 8.63 -1.51 -9.20
CA TYR A 183 9.10 -2.82 -9.64
C TYR A 183 10.10 -2.75 -10.79
#